data_78c13679b0f2eb54367f61f4a669b568
#
_entry.id   78c13679b0f2eb54367f61f4a669b568
#
_cell.length_a   1.000
_cell.length_b   1.000
_cell.length_c   1.000
_cell.angle_alpha   90.00
_cell.angle_beta   90.00
_cell.angle_gamma   90.00
#
_symmetry.space_group_name_H-M   'P 1'
#
loop_
_entity.id
_entity.type
_entity.pdbx_description
1 polymer ?
#
loop_
_entity_poly.entity_id
_entity_poly.type
_entity_poly.pdbx_seq_one_letter_code
_entity_poly.pdbx_strand_id
1 'polypeptide(L)'
;MGIMKIIIADDSTLFRERINDLLKNLDNVEVVGEAENGLEVLKLIEDIKPDLAILDIRMPEMNGIEVLKMIKKMGTKIKICMLTNYPYKQYKERCFAEGADYFFDKNLDIKQISDIISTLAKNHKGV
;
A
#
# COMPACT_ATOMS: atom_id res chain seq x y z
N MET A 1 -1.32 -2.39 -22.42
CA MET A 1 -0.87 -2.40 -21.02
C MET A 1 -2.06 -2.47 -20.07
N GLY A 2 -1.93 -3.19 -18.99
CA GLY A 2 -2.96 -3.28 -17.98
C GLY A 2 -2.97 -2.08 -17.05
N ILE A 3 -4.11 -1.85 -16.40
CA ILE A 3 -4.23 -0.85 -15.35
C ILE A 3 -3.81 -1.49 -14.04
N MET A 4 -2.90 -0.84 -13.30
CA MET A 4 -2.48 -1.31 -11.99
C MET A 4 -3.51 -0.89 -10.94
N LYS A 5 -4.09 -1.88 -10.28
CA LYS A 5 -5.12 -1.68 -9.26
C LYS A 5 -4.50 -1.53 -7.89
N ILE A 6 -4.82 -0.44 -7.21
CA ILE A 6 -4.21 -0.09 -5.92
C ILE A 6 -5.28 0.03 -4.84
N ILE A 7 -4.99 -0.50 -3.66
CA ILE A 7 -5.78 -0.19 -2.46
C ILE A 7 -4.92 0.62 -1.49
N ILE A 8 -5.58 1.50 -0.74
CA ILE A 8 -4.93 2.38 0.24
C ILE A 8 -5.55 2.13 1.60
N ALA A 9 -4.72 1.85 2.59
CA ALA A 9 -5.18 1.63 3.96
C ALA A 9 -4.49 2.58 4.91
N ASP A 10 -5.26 3.43 5.56
CA ASP A 10 -4.77 4.43 6.50
C ASP A 10 -5.99 4.93 7.29
N ASP A 11 -5.86 5.10 8.59
CA ASP A 11 -6.97 5.60 9.40
C ASP A 11 -7.19 7.11 9.25
N SER A 12 -6.26 7.82 8.59
CA SER A 12 -6.40 9.26 8.30
C SER A 12 -7.05 9.48 6.94
N THR A 13 -8.28 9.99 6.95
CA THR A 13 -8.98 10.36 5.73
C THR A 13 -8.18 11.38 4.92
N LEU A 14 -7.60 12.36 5.62
CA LEU A 14 -6.82 13.40 4.95
C LEU A 14 -5.61 12.82 4.22
N PHE A 15 -4.92 11.88 4.83
CA PHE A 15 -3.76 11.28 4.18
C PHE A 15 -4.18 10.45 2.96
N ARG A 16 -5.28 9.69 3.07
CA ARG A 16 -5.79 8.94 1.91
C ARG A 16 -6.14 9.89 0.76
N GLU A 17 -6.74 11.04 1.06
CA GLU A 17 -7.05 12.05 0.04
C GLU A 17 -5.78 12.56 -0.65
N ARG A 18 -4.72 12.81 0.13
CA ARG A 18 -3.44 13.27 -0.43
C ARG A 18 -2.84 12.24 -1.39
N ILE A 19 -2.88 10.97 -1.00
CA ILE A 19 -2.35 9.90 -1.87
C ILE A 19 -3.22 9.77 -3.12
N ASN A 20 -4.54 9.82 -2.97
CA ASN A 20 -5.45 9.78 -4.12
C ASN A 20 -5.15 10.91 -5.10
N ASP A 21 -4.91 12.12 -4.59
CA ASP A 21 -4.59 13.27 -5.45
C ASP A 21 -3.28 13.08 -6.21
N LEU A 22 -2.29 12.47 -5.57
CA LEU A 22 -1.04 12.16 -6.24
C LEU A 22 -1.22 11.09 -7.33
N LEU A 23 -1.99 10.06 -7.03
CA LEU A 23 -2.11 8.92 -7.93
C LEU A 23 -3.04 9.18 -9.12
N LYS A 24 -4.03 10.04 -8.96
CA LYS A 24 -4.98 10.30 -10.06
C LYS A 24 -4.34 10.95 -11.29
N ASN A 25 -3.16 11.54 -11.12
CA ASN A 25 -2.42 12.15 -12.23
C ASN A 25 -1.48 11.17 -12.93
N LEU A 26 -1.41 9.95 -12.45
CA LEU A 26 -0.55 8.92 -13.03
C LEU A 26 -1.31 8.10 -14.05
N ASP A 27 -0.63 7.76 -15.16
CA ASP A 27 -1.21 6.91 -16.19
C ASP A 27 -1.21 5.45 -15.73
N ASN A 28 -2.26 4.71 -16.12
CA ASN A 28 -2.37 3.27 -15.90
C ASN A 28 -2.41 2.86 -14.42
N VAL A 29 -2.92 3.74 -13.57
CA VAL A 29 -3.09 3.52 -12.14
C VAL A 29 -4.54 3.80 -11.75
N GLU A 30 -5.13 2.93 -10.96
CA GLU A 30 -6.49 3.13 -10.45
C GLU A 30 -6.55 2.73 -8.98
N VAL A 31 -7.05 3.63 -8.13
CA VAL A 31 -7.32 3.30 -6.73
C VAL A 31 -8.70 2.63 -6.68
N VAL A 32 -8.72 1.34 -6.39
CA VAL A 32 -9.95 0.53 -6.45
C VAL A 32 -10.57 0.29 -5.07
N GLY A 33 -9.92 0.70 -4.01
CA GLY A 33 -10.47 0.56 -2.67
C GLY A 33 -9.68 1.31 -1.63
N GLU A 34 -10.35 1.68 -0.54
CA GLU A 34 -9.74 2.34 0.61
C GLU A 34 -10.23 1.68 1.89
N ALA A 35 -9.38 1.66 2.91
CA ALA A 35 -9.70 1.08 4.20
C ALA A 35 -9.16 1.95 5.32
N GLU A 36 -9.83 1.92 6.47
CA GLU A 36 -9.43 2.66 7.67
C GLU A 36 -8.77 1.77 8.72
N ASN A 37 -8.88 0.47 8.57
CA ASN A 37 -8.32 -0.48 9.53
C ASN A 37 -7.90 -1.76 8.82
N GLY A 38 -7.17 -2.60 9.55
CA GLY A 38 -6.57 -3.79 8.97
C GLY A 38 -7.57 -4.86 8.54
N LEU A 39 -8.70 -4.99 9.24
CA LEU A 39 -9.70 -5.98 8.87
C LEU A 39 -10.36 -5.64 7.53
N GLU A 40 -10.64 -4.34 7.30
CA GLU A 40 -11.18 -3.90 6.03
C GLU A 40 -10.22 -4.16 4.88
N VAL A 41 -8.91 -4.00 5.11
CA VAL A 41 -7.89 -4.27 4.09
C VAL A 41 -7.97 -5.72 3.64
N LEU A 42 -7.99 -6.64 4.59
CA LEU A 42 -8.01 -8.07 4.27
C LEU A 42 -9.24 -8.44 3.45
N LYS A 43 -10.39 -7.84 3.78
CA LYS A 43 -11.60 -8.06 3.03
C LYS A 43 -11.49 -7.53 1.61
N LEU A 44 -10.93 -6.33 1.44
CA LEU A 44 -10.73 -5.74 0.12
C LEU A 44 -9.80 -6.60 -0.74
N ILE A 45 -8.75 -7.15 -0.13
CA ILE A 45 -7.81 -8.00 -0.86
C ILE A 45 -8.49 -9.25 -1.38
N GLU A 46 -9.32 -9.88 -0.57
CA GLU A 46 -10.07 -11.06 -0.99
C GLU A 46 -11.05 -10.74 -2.12
N ASP A 47 -11.77 -9.62 -1.99
CA ASP A 47 -12.84 -9.25 -2.92
C ASP A 47 -12.31 -8.69 -4.23
N ILE A 48 -11.26 -7.87 -4.20
CA ILE A 48 -10.79 -7.11 -5.35
C ILE A 48 -9.54 -7.71 -6.00
N LYS A 49 -8.66 -8.30 -5.19
CA LYS A 49 -7.35 -8.83 -5.63
C LYS A 49 -6.52 -7.74 -6.33
N PRO A 50 -6.12 -6.70 -5.59
CA PRO A 50 -5.35 -5.59 -6.17
C PRO A 50 -3.93 -6.02 -6.55
N ASP A 51 -3.26 -5.17 -7.32
CA ASP A 51 -1.86 -5.39 -7.71
C ASP A 51 -0.89 -4.81 -6.68
N LEU A 52 -1.28 -3.73 -6.01
CA LEU A 52 -0.48 -3.03 -5.01
C LEU A 52 -1.34 -2.64 -3.83
N ALA A 53 -0.83 -2.81 -2.63
CA ALA A 53 -1.46 -2.32 -1.41
C ALA A 53 -0.53 -1.31 -0.74
N ILE A 54 -1.05 -0.13 -0.43
CA ILE A 54 -0.35 0.90 0.33
C ILE A 54 -0.91 0.85 1.75
N LEU A 55 -0.07 0.49 2.72
CA LEU A 55 -0.50 0.22 4.08
C LEU A 55 0.19 1.12 5.09
N ASP A 56 -0.59 1.75 5.96
CA ASP A 56 -0.07 2.42 7.14
C ASP A 56 0.23 1.34 8.20
N ILE A 57 1.26 1.56 9.02
CA ILE A 57 1.60 0.62 10.09
C ILE A 57 0.59 0.71 11.23
N ARG A 58 0.27 1.94 11.68
CA ARG A 58 -0.64 2.11 12.82
C ARG A 58 -2.07 2.32 12.37
N MET A 59 -2.87 1.28 12.54
CA MET A 59 -4.30 1.32 12.24
C MET A 59 -5.07 0.61 13.36
N PRO A 60 -6.35 0.99 13.59
CA PRO A 60 -7.20 0.27 14.52
C PRO A 60 -7.43 -1.18 14.08
N GLU A 61 -7.85 -2.00 15.00
CA GLU A 61 -8.21 -3.41 14.83
C GLU A 61 -7.01 -4.31 14.55
N MET A 62 -6.34 -4.10 13.43
CA MET A 62 -5.16 -4.88 13.06
C MET A 62 -4.17 -3.91 12.40
N ASN A 63 -2.95 -3.84 12.92
CA ASN A 63 -1.94 -2.91 12.37
C ASN A 63 -1.40 -3.40 11.02
N GLY A 64 -0.69 -2.51 10.32
CA GLY A 64 -0.21 -2.81 8.97
C GLY A 64 0.79 -3.96 8.89
N ILE A 65 1.58 -4.18 9.93
CA ILE A 65 2.53 -5.31 9.93
C ILE A 65 1.78 -6.63 10.04
N GLU A 66 0.73 -6.67 10.88
CA GLU A 66 -0.11 -7.86 10.98
C GLU A 66 -0.82 -8.15 9.65
N VAL A 67 -1.33 -7.10 8.99
CA VAL A 67 -1.95 -7.21 7.67
C VAL A 67 -0.94 -7.77 6.66
N LEU A 68 0.28 -7.24 6.66
CA LEU A 68 1.34 -7.72 5.77
C LEU A 68 1.59 -9.21 5.95
N LYS A 69 1.68 -9.66 7.19
CA LYS A 69 1.86 -11.10 7.49
C LYS A 69 0.72 -11.94 6.91
N MET A 70 -0.50 -11.47 7.10
CA MET A 70 -1.68 -12.20 6.61
C MET A 70 -1.71 -12.26 5.08
N ILE A 71 -1.37 -11.16 4.41
CA ILE A 71 -1.31 -11.12 2.96
C ILE A 71 -0.28 -12.12 2.44
N LYS A 72 0.88 -12.18 3.06
CA LYS A 72 1.93 -13.13 2.64
C LYS A 72 1.51 -14.57 2.86
N LYS A 73 0.77 -14.86 3.93
CA LYS A 73 0.23 -16.20 4.16
C LYS A 73 -0.79 -16.62 3.10
N MET A 74 -1.48 -15.67 2.49
CA MET A 74 -2.45 -15.94 1.44
C MET A 74 -1.79 -16.37 0.12
N GLY A 75 -0.47 -16.25 0.02
CA GLY A 75 0.26 -16.64 -1.18
C GLY A 75 0.02 -15.75 -2.38
N THR A 76 -0.38 -14.51 -2.16
CA THR A 76 -0.66 -13.57 -3.24
C THR A 76 0.63 -12.96 -3.80
N LYS A 77 0.54 -12.40 -5.00
CA LYS A 77 1.65 -11.68 -5.62
C LYS A 77 1.51 -10.16 -5.49
N ILE A 78 0.68 -9.72 -4.55
CA ILE A 78 0.43 -8.30 -4.32
C ILE A 78 1.73 -7.63 -3.83
N LYS A 79 2.10 -6.52 -4.46
CA LYS A 79 3.21 -5.69 -3.97
C LYS A 79 2.73 -4.89 -2.77
N ILE A 80 3.58 -4.76 -1.76
CA ILE A 80 3.23 -4.07 -0.52
C ILE A 80 4.15 -2.88 -0.32
N CYS A 81 3.53 -1.69 -0.19
CA CYS A 81 4.21 -0.45 0.13
C CYS A 81 3.79 -0.02 1.54
N MET A 82 4.71 -0.03 2.48
CA MET A 82 4.42 0.40 3.85
C MET A 82 4.69 1.89 3.98
N LEU A 83 3.76 2.61 4.63
CA LEU A 83 3.91 4.02 4.93
C LEU A 83 3.75 4.24 6.43
N THR A 84 4.53 5.16 7.00
CA THR A 84 4.42 5.43 8.43
C THR A 84 4.88 6.84 8.79
N ASN A 85 4.26 7.42 9.84
CA ASN A 85 4.77 8.62 10.51
C ASN A 85 5.88 8.27 11.49
N TYR A 86 6.15 6.97 11.69
CA TYR A 86 7.10 6.47 12.69
C TYR A 86 8.16 5.62 12.00
N PRO A 87 9.10 6.26 11.25
CA PRO A 87 10.07 5.51 10.43
C PRO A 87 11.23 4.96 11.26
N TYR A 88 10.91 4.30 12.35
CA TYR A 88 11.92 3.69 13.22
C TYR A 88 12.58 2.52 12.51
N LYS A 89 13.87 2.36 12.75
CA LYS A 89 14.66 1.30 12.14
C LYS A 89 14.07 -0.09 12.37
N GLN A 90 13.61 -0.36 13.60
CA GLN A 90 13.03 -1.67 13.92
C GLN A 90 11.74 -1.96 13.15
N TYR A 91 10.93 -0.95 12.87
CA TYR A 91 9.73 -1.12 12.04
C TYR A 91 10.12 -1.43 10.60
N LYS A 92 11.11 -0.71 10.08
CA LYS A 92 11.59 -0.91 8.72
C LYS A 92 12.14 -2.33 8.54
N GLU A 93 13.00 -2.75 9.47
CA GLU A 93 13.59 -4.09 9.43
C GLU A 93 12.51 -5.17 9.49
N ARG A 94 11.52 -4.98 10.36
CA ARG A 94 10.44 -5.93 10.52
C ARG A 94 9.56 -6.01 9.27
N CYS A 95 9.23 -4.87 8.67
CA CYS A 95 8.43 -4.86 7.44
C CYS A 95 9.12 -5.61 6.32
N PHE A 96 10.41 -5.36 6.10
CA PHE A 96 11.13 -6.07 5.06
C PHE A 96 11.31 -7.55 5.37
N ALA A 97 11.52 -7.90 6.64
CA ALA A 97 11.61 -9.30 7.06
C ALA A 97 10.31 -10.05 6.78
N GLU A 98 9.17 -9.37 6.89
CA GLU A 98 7.86 -9.98 6.61
C GLU A 98 7.46 -9.90 5.14
N GLY A 99 8.31 -9.33 4.29
CA GLY A 99 8.10 -9.35 2.85
C GLY A 99 7.58 -8.08 2.20
N ALA A 100 7.66 -6.93 2.89
CA ALA A 100 7.28 -5.66 2.26
C ALA A 100 8.24 -5.37 1.11
N ASP A 101 7.72 -4.78 0.05
CA ASP A 101 8.51 -4.40 -1.12
C ASP A 101 9.10 -3.00 -0.96
N TYR A 102 8.38 -2.10 -0.28
CA TYR A 102 8.80 -0.71 -0.06
C TYR A 102 8.41 -0.23 1.33
N PHE A 103 9.19 0.73 1.85
CA PHE A 103 8.92 1.36 3.14
C PHE A 103 9.25 2.83 3.03
N PHE A 104 8.28 3.70 3.33
CA PHE A 104 8.43 5.15 3.21
C PHE A 104 7.97 5.90 4.45
N ASP A 105 8.64 7.02 4.72
CA ASP A 105 8.23 8.00 5.72
C ASP A 105 7.17 8.91 5.11
N LYS A 106 5.99 8.96 5.72
CA LYS A 106 4.87 9.80 5.24
C LYS A 106 5.23 11.28 5.14
N ASN A 107 6.14 11.75 5.98
CA ASN A 107 6.47 13.16 6.06
C ASN A 107 7.52 13.60 5.05
N LEU A 108 8.40 12.71 4.63
CA LEU A 108 9.55 13.05 3.80
C LEU A 108 9.47 12.51 2.38
N ASP A 109 8.85 11.36 2.19
CA ASP A 109 9.01 10.58 0.96
C ASP A 109 7.81 10.59 0.03
N ILE A 110 6.86 11.51 0.22
CA ILE A 110 5.59 11.43 -0.51
C ILE A 110 5.75 11.52 -2.01
N LYS A 111 6.71 12.32 -2.49
CA LYS A 111 6.99 12.40 -3.92
C LYS A 111 7.62 11.11 -4.44
N GLN A 112 8.47 10.49 -3.63
CA GLN A 112 9.09 9.22 -4.00
C GLN A 112 8.06 8.12 -4.17
N ILE A 113 6.99 8.16 -3.37
CA ILE A 113 5.90 7.20 -3.49
C ILE A 113 5.28 7.27 -4.88
N SER A 114 4.97 8.49 -5.33
CA SER A 114 4.42 8.72 -6.66
C SER A 114 5.36 8.21 -7.76
N ASP A 115 6.66 8.50 -7.63
CA ASP A 115 7.66 8.08 -8.62
C ASP A 115 7.78 6.56 -8.71
N ILE A 116 7.79 5.89 -7.57
CA ILE A 116 7.87 4.42 -7.53
C ILE A 116 6.61 3.80 -8.15
N ILE A 117 5.45 4.31 -7.80
CA ILE A 117 4.18 3.79 -8.33
C ILE A 117 4.10 4.01 -9.82
N SER A 118 4.55 5.16 -10.30
CA SER A 118 4.59 5.44 -11.74
C SER A 118 5.49 4.42 -12.46
N THR A 119 6.65 4.12 -11.89
CA THR A 119 7.56 3.13 -12.47
C THR A 119 6.94 1.74 -12.49
N LEU A 120 6.31 1.33 -11.39
CA LEU A 120 5.64 0.03 -11.31
C LEU A 120 4.51 -0.06 -12.34
N ALA A 121 3.75 1.01 -12.51
CA ALA A 121 2.65 1.02 -13.47
C ALA A 121 3.13 0.88 -14.91
N LYS A 122 4.27 1.49 -15.25
CA LYS A 122 4.86 1.35 -16.58
C LYS A 122 5.28 -0.08 -16.89
N ASN A 123 5.69 -0.81 -15.86
CA ASN A 123 6.14 -2.19 -16.00
C ASN A 123 5.04 -3.21 -15.77
N HIS A 124 3.85 -2.75 -15.41
CA HIS A 124 2.72 -3.64 -15.15
C HIS A 124 2.11 -4.11 -16.46
N LYS A 125 2.02 -5.41 -16.65
CA LYS A 125 1.55 -5.99 -17.91
C LYS A 125 0.08 -6.39 -17.91
N GLY A 126 -0.57 -6.27 -16.77
CA GLY A 126 -1.90 -6.80 -16.61
C GLY A 126 -1.86 -8.34 -16.64
N VAL A 127 -3.01 -8.96 -16.68
CA VAL A 127 -3.11 -10.42 -16.80
C VAL A 127 -4.22 -10.77 -17.73
#